data_7fa5fdca9977b9aa51760e60a70248bb
#
_entry.id   7fa5fdca9977b9aa51760e60a70248bb
#
_cell.length_a   1.000
_cell.length_b   1.000
_cell.length_c   1.000
_cell.angle_alpha   90.00
_cell.angle_beta   90.00
_cell.angle_gamma   90.00
#
_symmetry.space_group_name_H-M   'P 1'
#
loop_
_entity.id
_entity.type
_entity.pdbx_description
1 polymer ?
#
loop_
_entity_poly.entity_id
_entity_poly.type
_entity_poly.pdbx_seq_one_letter_code
_entity_poly.pdbx_strand_id
1 'polypeptide(L)'
;MSDFALVESRFWLVFGVAAALIFYGRFYLQWIVSEWKRRSVMPIAFWYMSGLGSFMLLVFGAVTHSPNGTFSHGFNSIIYARNLILTWRERGVLTRRRETLLYTLVGLVVLFALALVGFTWWNEYHYGRVGAADEVRRRWFWIALGVVGQGLFACRFLVQWLVSEALQKSVIPVIFWHLSLWASLLLLSAHAAQGEWVYAAGLLATAPIYARNLWLIHRHRDVPKTAE
;
A
#
# COMPACT_ATOMS: atom_id res chain seq x y z
N MET A 1 1.88 -34.65 3.34
CA MET A 1 1.50 -33.40 4.02
C MET A 1 0.40 -33.75 4.99
N SER A 2 0.53 -33.43 6.28
CA SER A 2 -0.51 -33.71 7.27
C SER A 2 -1.75 -32.82 6.99
N ASP A 3 -2.97 -33.31 7.28
CA ASP A 3 -4.22 -32.55 7.11
C ASP A 3 -4.17 -31.20 7.83
N PHE A 4 -3.44 -31.12 8.94
CA PHE A 4 -3.20 -29.88 9.69
C PHE A 4 -2.43 -28.84 8.86
N ALA A 5 -1.36 -29.23 8.15
CA ALA A 5 -0.59 -28.32 7.29
C ALA A 5 -1.41 -27.81 6.09
N LEU A 6 -2.36 -28.62 5.58
CA LEU A 6 -3.29 -28.21 4.52
C LEU A 6 -4.33 -27.22 5.02
N VAL A 7 -4.87 -27.42 6.23
CA VAL A 7 -5.83 -26.50 6.85
C VAL A 7 -5.15 -25.17 7.16
N GLU A 8 -3.95 -25.19 7.71
CA GLU A 8 -3.17 -24.00 7.99
C GLU A 8 -2.85 -23.20 6.71
N SER A 9 -2.43 -23.86 5.64
CA SER A 9 -2.14 -23.22 4.35
C SER A 9 -3.40 -22.59 3.73
N ARG A 10 -4.56 -23.21 3.83
CA ARG A 10 -5.85 -22.68 3.37
C ARG A 10 -6.29 -21.47 4.19
N PHE A 11 -6.11 -21.52 5.51
CA PHE A 11 -6.42 -20.37 6.38
C PHE A 11 -5.62 -19.14 5.97
N TRP A 12 -4.31 -19.27 5.80
CA TRP A 12 -3.46 -18.15 5.41
C TRP A 12 -3.77 -17.62 4.01
N LEU A 13 -4.14 -18.49 3.08
CA LEU A 13 -4.57 -18.05 1.75
C LEU A 13 -5.86 -17.22 1.83
N VAL A 14 -6.88 -17.69 2.55
CA VAL A 14 -8.15 -16.96 2.74
C VAL A 14 -7.90 -15.63 3.46
N PHE A 15 -7.05 -15.65 4.50
CA PHE A 15 -6.66 -14.44 5.23
C PHE A 15 -5.96 -13.42 4.30
N GLY A 16 -5.00 -13.85 3.48
CA GLY A 16 -4.30 -13.01 2.51
C GLY A 16 -5.24 -12.42 1.45
N VAL A 17 -6.16 -13.23 0.92
CA VAL A 17 -7.19 -12.76 -0.03
C VAL A 17 -8.12 -11.74 0.63
N ALA A 18 -8.61 -12.00 1.83
CA ALA A 18 -9.44 -11.04 2.57
C ALA A 18 -8.69 -9.72 2.84
N ALA A 19 -7.43 -9.81 3.25
CA ALA A 19 -6.56 -8.67 3.46
C ALA A 19 -6.38 -7.84 2.17
N ALA A 20 -6.14 -8.51 1.05
CA ALA A 20 -6.00 -7.89 -0.27
C ALA A 20 -7.30 -7.21 -0.72
N LEU A 21 -8.46 -7.87 -0.54
CA LEU A 21 -9.77 -7.29 -0.87
C LEU A 21 -10.03 -6.00 -0.06
N ILE A 22 -9.73 -5.98 1.24
CA ILE A 22 -9.87 -4.78 2.06
C ILE A 22 -8.89 -3.70 1.59
N PHE A 23 -7.62 -4.06 1.40
CA PHE A 23 -6.56 -3.11 1.07
C PHE A 23 -6.72 -2.51 -0.32
N TYR A 24 -6.94 -3.31 -1.34
CA TYR A 24 -7.10 -2.83 -2.71
C TYR A 24 -8.52 -2.32 -2.98
N GLY A 25 -9.53 -2.87 -2.32
CA GLY A 25 -10.93 -2.45 -2.38
C GLY A 25 -11.15 -0.99 -2.00
N ARG A 26 -10.26 -0.40 -1.18
CA ARG A 26 -10.32 1.03 -0.83
C ARG A 26 -10.26 1.96 -2.06
N PHE A 27 -9.54 1.57 -3.12
CA PHE A 27 -9.47 2.37 -4.34
C PHE A 27 -10.77 2.32 -5.14
N TYR A 28 -11.46 1.18 -5.14
CA TYR A 28 -12.80 1.06 -5.72
C TYR A 28 -13.81 1.91 -4.95
N LEU A 29 -13.76 1.88 -3.62
CA LEU A 29 -14.56 2.75 -2.78
C LEU A 29 -14.30 4.24 -3.10
N GLN A 30 -13.03 4.63 -3.18
CA GLN A 30 -12.63 5.99 -3.53
C GLN A 30 -13.16 6.38 -4.90
N TRP A 31 -13.03 5.51 -5.88
CA TRP A 31 -13.51 5.75 -7.23
C TRP A 31 -15.03 5.93 -7.27
N ILE A 32 -15.80 5.02 -6.69
CA ILE A 32 -17.26 5.09 -6.63
C ILE A 32 -17.73 6.40 -5.98
N VAL A 33 -17.14 6.77 -4.83
CA VAL A 33 -17.50 8.02 -4.13
C VAL A 33 -17.10 9.26 -4.95
N SER A 34 -15.99 9.21 -5.69
CA SER A 34 -15.53 10.30 -6.54
C SER A 34 -16.43 10.49 -7.77
N GLU A 35 -16.88 9.39 -8.40
CA GLU A 35 -17.86 9.43 -9.50
C GLU A 35 -19.20 10.01 -9.03
N TRP A 36 -19.70 9.57 -7.85
CA TRP A 36 -20.92 10.12 -7.28
C TRP A 36 -20.84 11.63 -7.01
N LYS A 37 -19.70 12.09 -6.49
CA LYS A 37 -19.47 13.51 -6.18
C LYS A 37 -18.99 14.32 -7.37
N ARG A 38 -18.77 13.71 -8.52
CA ARG A 38 -18.18 14.30 -9.74
C ARG A 38 -16.88 15.09 -9.48
N ARG A 39 -16.13 14.72 -8.44
CA ARG A 39 -14.84 15.30 -8.07
C ARG A 39 -14.00 14.28 -7.32
N SER A 40 -12.67 14.37 -7.45
CA SER A 40 -11.77 13.49 -6.71
C SER A 40 -11.86 13.79 -5.21
N VAL A 41 -12.32 12.83 -4.41
CA VAL A 41 -12.43 12.91 -2.94
C VAL A 41 -11.87 11.66 -2.28
N MET A 42 -11.38 11.84 -1.05
CA MET A 42 -10.97 10.72 -0.18
C MET A 42 -11.97 10.55 0.96
N PRO A 43 -12.81 9.50 0.92
CA PRO A 43 -13.68 9.19 2.06
C PRO A 43 -12.85 8.69 3.25
N ILE A 44 -13.28 8.98 4.48
CA ILE A 44 -12.55 8.54 5.68
C ILE A 44 -12.39 7.01 5.75
N ALA A 45 -13.35 6.27 5.22
CA ALA A 45 -13.30 4.81 5.13
C ALA A 45 -12.08 4.31 4.34
N PHE A 46 -11.58 5.09 3.37
CA PHE A 46 -10.34 4.80 2.66
C PHE A 46 -9.16 4.63 3.63
N TRP A 47 -9.03 5.52 4.62
CA TRP A 47 -7.94 5.47 5.59
C TRP A 47 -8.09 4.33 6.58
N TYR A 48 -9.32 4.02 7.03
CA TYR A 48 -9.58 2.84 7.86
C TYR A 48 -9.27 1.53 7.13
N MET A 49 -9.73 1.38 5.90
CA MET A 49 -9.44 0.22 5.07
C MET A 49 -7.92 0.12 4.78
N SER A 50 -7.26 1.24 4.59
CA SER A 50 -5.80 1.31 4.39
C SER A 50 -5.06 0.77 5.61
N GLY A 51 -5.40 1.22 6.81
CA GLY A 51 -4.75 0.78 8.06
C GLY A 51 -5.00 -0.71 8.33
N LEU A 52 -6.28 -1.14 8.30
CA LEU A 52 -6.65 -2.53 8.56
C LEU A 52 -6.06 -3.49 7.52
N GLY A 53 -6.27 -3.22 6.24
CA GLY A 53 -5.79 -4.08 5.16
C GLY A 53 -4.25 -4.12 5.12
N SER A 54 -3.58 -2.99 5.38
CA SER A 54 -2.12 -2.93 5.48
C SER A 54 -1.58 -3.79 6.62
N PHE A 55 -2.19 -3.72 7.81
CA PHE A 55 -1.82 -4.56 8.94
C PHE A 55 -2.01 -6.06 8.63
N MET A 56 -3.14 -6.43 8.04
CA MET A 56 -3.39 -7.82 7.65
C MET A 56 -2.39 -8.31 6.59
N LEU A 57 -2.07 -7.49 5.58
CA LEU A 57 -1.07 -7.86 4.56
C LEU A 57 0.35 -7.90 5.11
N LEU A 58 0.69 -7.09 6.12
CA LEU A 58 1.95 -7.19 6.85
C LEU A 58 2.08 -8.56 7.55
N VAL A 59 1.03 -8.97 8.28
CA VAL A 59 1.00 -10.29 8.94
C VAL A 59 1.10 -11.42 7.90
N PHE A 60 0.35 -11.32 6.80
CA PHE A 60 0.42 -12.28 5.71
C PHE A 60 1.82 -12.34 5.08
N GLY A 61 2.44 -11.19 4.81
CA GLY A 61 3.81 -11.11 4.29
C GLY A 61 4.84 -11.71 5.22
N ALA A 62 4.67 -11.52 6.54
CA ALA A 62 5.54 -12.11 7.55
C ALA A 62 5.48 -13.65 7.55
N VAL A 63 4.26 -14.21 7.51
CA VAL A 63 4.04 -15.67 7.49
C VAL A 63 4.49 -16.30 6.18
N THR A 64 4.31 -15.61 5.05
CA THR A 64 4.73 -16.11 3.73
C THR A 64 6.18 -15.76 3.38
N HIS A 65 6.93 -15.19 4.33
CA HIS A 65 8.33 -14.77 4.13
C HIS A 65 8.52 -13.83 2.92
N SER A 66 7.58 -12.88 2.70
CA SER A 66 7.68 -11.84 1.67
C SER A 66 8.28 -10.56 2.26
N PRO A 67 9.58 -10.27 2.05
CA PRO A 67 10.21 -9.07 2.61
C PRO A 67 9.60 -7.78 2.04
N ASN A 68 9.31 -7.76 0.74
CA ASN A 68 8.71 -6.61 0.06
C ASN A 68 7.32 -6.28 0.60
N GLY A 69 6.48 -7.31 0.79
CA GLY A 69 5.15 -7.16 1.36
C GLY A 69 5.20 -6.61 2.79
N THR A 70 6.06 -7.20 3.64
CA THR A 70 6.18 -6.80 5.05
C THR A 70 6.69 -5.37 5.20
N PHE A 71 7.76 -5.01 4.51
CA PHE A 71 8.36 -3.67 4.57
C PHE A 71 7.38 -2.57 4.13
N SER A 72 6.76 -2.79 2.99
CA SER A 72 5.80 -1.89 2.37
C SER A 72 4.66 -1.48 3.30
N HIS A 73 4.03 -2.47 3.90
CA HIS A 73 2.86 -2.27 4.74
C HIS A 73 3.20 -1.67 6.10
N GLY A 74 4.38 -1.97 6.64
CA GLY A 74 4.89 -1.34 7.85
C GLY A 74 5.09 0.17 7.66
N PHE A 75 5.79 0.58 6.61
CA PHE A 75 6.08 1.98 6.33
C PHE A 75 4.82 2.80 6.02
N ASN A 76 3.93 2.27 5.21
CA ASN A 76 2.70 2.97 4.80
C ASN A 76 1.75 3.25 5.97
N SER A 77 1.81 2.49 7.07
CA SER A 77 0.95 2.70 8.24
C SER A 77 1.13 4.08 8.88
N ILE A 78 2.36 4.65 8.83
CA ILE A 78 2.64 6.01 9.32
C ILE A 78 1.81 7.04 8.54
N ILE A 79 1.79 6.90 7.21
CA ILE A 79 1.09 7.83 6.31
C ILE A 79 -0.42 7.73 6.49
N TYR A 80 -0.94 6.51 6.64
CA TYR A 80 -2.38 6.29 6.87
C TYR A 80 -2.84 6.88 8.20
N ALA A 81 -2.05 6.71 9.26
CA ALA A 81 -2.31 7.33 10.55
C ALA A 81 -2.33 8.86 10.44
N ARG A 82 -1.36 9.46 9.78
CA ARG A 82 -1.31 10.93 9.62
C ARG A 82 -2.53 11.47 8.89
N ASN A 83 -2.91 10.85 7.78
CA ASN A 83 -4.11 11.25 7.04
C ASN A 83 -5.40 11.07 7.86
N LEU A 84 -5.48 10.02 8.68
CA LEU A 84 -6.60 9.80 9.58
C LEU A 84 -6.69 10.89 10.65
N ILE A 85 -5.56 11.30 11.23
CA ILE A 85 -5.46 12.40 12.19
C ILE A 85 -5.91 13.73 11.55
N LEU A 86 -5.42 14.04 10.35
CA LEU A 86 -5.85 15.25 9.63
C LEU A 86 -7.35 15.24 9.39
N THR A 87 -7.91 14.11 8.93
CA THR A 87 -9.36 13.97 8.69
C THR A 87 -10.17 14.07 9.99
N TRP A 88 -9.69 13.51 11.12
CA TRP A 88 -10.34 13.65 12.41
C TRP A 88 -10.28 15.08 12.93
N ARG A 89 -9.17 15.79 12.66
CA ARG A 89 -9.04 17.22 13.00
C ARG A 89 -10.04 18.09 12.22
N GLU A 90 -10.12 17.88 10.90
CA GLU A 90 -11.09 18.59 10.04
C GLU A 90 -12.55 18.37 10.48
N ARG A 91 -12.85 17.19 11.01
CA ARG A 91 -14.19 16.82 11.50
C ARG A 91 -14.45 17.23 12.95
N GLY A 92 -13.49 17.81 13.65
CA GLY A 92 -13.63 18.19 15.05
C GLY A 92 -13.75 17.03 16.04
N VAL A 93 -13.40 15.80 15.62
CA VAL A 93 -13.50 14.57 16.46
C VAL A 93 -12.15 14.10 17.00
N LEU A 94 -11.07 14.81 16.70
CA LEU A 94 -9.72 14.48 17.19
C LEU A 94 -9.64 14.79 18.68
N THR A 95 -9.28 13.79 19.48
CA THR A 95 -8.93 13.95 20.89
C THR A 95 -7.46 13.58 21.11
N ARG A 96 -6.81 14.19 22.10
CA ARG A 96 -5.40 13.88 22.43
C ARG A 96 -5.19 12.38 22.70
N ARG A 97 -6.16 11.72 23.37
CA ARG A 97 -6.12 10.27 23.61
C ARG A 97 -6.14 9.47 22.32
N ARG A 98 -6.98 9.83 21.35
CA ARG A 98 -7.05 9.15 20.03
C ARG A 98 -5.76 9.34 19.23
N GLU A 99 -5.22 10.54 19.25
CA GLU A 99 -3.95 10.86 18.58
C GLU A 99 -2.79 10.05 19.17
N THR A 100 -2.62 10.07 20.50
CA THR A 100 -1.58 9.31 21.20
C THR A 100 -1.73 7.81 20.96
N LEU A 101 -2.95 7.26 21.10
CA LEU A 101 -3.21 5.84 20.87
C LEU A 101 -2.83 5.43 19.44
N LEU A 102 -3.21 6.22 18.44
CA LEU A 102 -2.93 5.92 17.04
C LEU A 102 -1.41 5.95 16.76
N TYR A 103 -0.68 6.96 17.22
CA TYR A 103 0.77 7.01 17.07
C TYR A 103 1.49 5.87 17.80
N THR A 104 1.02 5.50 19.01
CA THR A 104 1.59 4.34 19.72
C THR A 104 1.37 3.05 18.95
N LEU A 105 0.14 2.79 18.45
CA LEU A 105 -0.15 1.60 17.66
C LEU A 105 0.69 1.55 16.38
N VAL A 106 0.82 2.66 15.69
CA VAL A 106 1.63 2.73 14.45
C VAL A 106 3.11 2.53 14.77
N GLY A 107 3.61 3.12 15.84
CA GLY A 107 4.99 2.91 16.30
C GLY A 107 5.29 1.42 16.57
N LEU A 108 4.37 0.72 17.26
CA LEU A 108 4.48 -0.72 17.49
C LEU A 108 4.46 -1.53 16.18
N VAL A 109 3.58 -1.19 15.23
CA VAL A 109 3.50 -1.85 13.91
C VAL A 109 4.79 -1.66 13.13
N VAL A 110 5.36 -0.44 13.14
CA VAL A 110 6.62 -0.15 12.45
C VAL A 110 7.78 -0.90 13.07
N LEU A 111 7.90 -0.89 14.40
CA LEU A 111 8.95 -1.64 15.11
C LEU A 111 8.84 -3.15 14.84
N PHE A 112 7.62 -3.69 14.85
CA PHE A 112 7.37 -5.08 14.51
C PHE A 112 7.76 -5.40 13.06
N ALA A 113 7.40 -4.54 12.09
CA ALA A 113 7.78 -4.70 10.69
C ALA A 113 9.30 -4.67 10.50
N LEU A 114 10.00 -3.73 11.15
CA LEU A 114 11.46 -3.65 11.10
C LEU A 114 12.13 -4.87 11.71
N ALA A 115 11.63 -5.37 12.84
CA ALA A 115 12.14 -6.58 13.48
C ALA A 115 11.96 -7.81 12.57
N LEU A 116 10.80 -7.96 11.93
CA LEU A 116 10.52 -9.05 10.99
C LEU A 116 11.42 -9.00 9.75
N VAL A 117 11.56 -7.83 9.14
CA VAL A 117 12.45 -7.64 7.97
C VAL A 117 13.89 -7.94 8.37
N GLY A 118 14.36 -7.42 9.50
CA GLY A 118 15.70 -7.69 10.02
C GLY A 118 15.92 -9.18 10.27
N PHE A 119 14.96 -9.87 10.90
CA PHE A 119 15.03 -11.30 11.16
C PHE A 119 15.05 -12.13 9.86
N THR A 120 14.21 -11.78 8.89
CA THR A 120 14.14 -12.46 7.58
C THR A 120 15.45 -12.30 6.82
N TRP A 121 16.00 -11.07 6.77
CA TRP A 121 17.28 -10.80 6.12
C TRP A 121 18.45 -11.49 6.82
N TRP A 122 18.46 -11.51 8.17
CA TRP A 122 19.47 -12.22 8.94
C TRP A 122 19.47 -13.71 8.63
N ASN A 123 18.29 -14.33 8.58
CA ASN A 123 18.17 -15.75 8.26
C ASN A 123 18.56 -16.06 6.81
N GLU A 124 18.14 -15.23 5.83
CA GLU A 124 18.55 -15.42 4.44
C GLU A 124 20.07 -15.24 4.26
N TYR A 125 20.68 -14.30 4.98
CA TYR A 125 22.14 -14.08 4.93
C TYR A 125 22.93 -15.24 5.54
N HIS A 126 22.47 -15.81 6.67
CA HIS A 126 23.22 -16.86 7.38
C HIS A 126 22.89 -18.27 6.90
N TYR A 127 21.67 -18.52 6.44
CA TYR A 127 21.17 -19.85 6.06
C TYR A 127 20.74 -19.92 4.60
N GLY A 128 20.91 -18.84 3.83
CA GLY A 128 20.53 -18.77 2.43
C GLY A 128 21.28 -19.81 1.60
N ARG A 129 20.56 -20.60 0.84
CA ARG A 129 21.15 -21.57 -0.10
C ARG A 129 21.88 -20.78 -1.19
N VAL A 130 23.17 -21.03 -1.33
CA VAL A 130 23.95 -20.52 -2.45
C VAL A 130 23.44 -21.24 -3.71
N GLY A 131 22.51 -20.62 -4.43
CA GLY A 131 22.07 -21.07 -5.74
C GLY A 131 23.12 -20.79 -6.82
N ALA A 132 22.91 -21.30 -8.04
CA ALA A 132 23.76 -20.95 -9.18
C ALA A 132 23.82 -19.43 -9.36
N ALA A 133 24.99 -18.89 -9.69
CA ALA A 133 25.23 -17.45 -9.76
C ALA A 133 24.20 -16.68 -10.64
N ASP A 134 23.71 -17.32 -11.72
CA ASP A 134 22.70 -16.74 -12.61
C ASP A 134 21.30 -16.70 -12.00
N GLU A 135 20.95 -17.66 -11.16
CA GLU A 135 19.68 -17.67 -10.43
C GLU A 135 19.68 -16.61 -9.34
N VAL A 136 20.78 -16.47 -8.59
CA VAL A 136 21.01 -15.42 -7.60
C VAL A 136 20.91 -14.04 -8.24
N ARG A 137 21.61 -13.82 -9.37
CA ARG A 137 21.58 -12.53 -10.09
C ARG A 137 20.17 -12.19 -10.58
N ARG A 138 19.41 -13.14 -11.14
CA ARG A 138 18.04 -12.94 -11.59
C ARG A 138 17.11 -12.61 -10.42
N ARG A 139 17.27 -13.28 -9.28
CA ARG A 139 16.48 -13.02 -8.06
C ARG A 139 16.74 -11.60 -7.52
N TRP A 140 18.00 -11.16 -7.48
CA TRP A 140 18.37 -9.82 -7.06
C TRP A 140 17.81 -8.73 -7.97
N PHE A 141 17.75 -8.98 -9.27
CA PHE A 141 17.13 -8.04 -10.21
C PHE A 141 15.66 -7.77 -9.87
N TRP A 142 14.88 -8.80 -9.63
CA TRP A 142 13.47 -8.65 -9.27
C TRP A 142 13.25 -8.03 -7.89
N ILE A 143 14.10 -8.32 -6.94
CA ILE A 143 14.10 -7.66 -5.62
C ILE A 143 14.41 -6.18 -5.78
N ALA A 144 15.45 -5.81 -6.52
CA ALA A 144 15.80 -4.41 -6.77
C ALA A 144 14.67 -3.67 -7.49
N LEU A 145 14.04 -4.28 -8.50
CA LEU A 145 12.88 -3.72 -9.20
C LEU A 145 11.70 -3.48 -8.23
N GLY A 146 11.44 -4.44 -7.34
CA GLY A 146 10.44 -4.32 -6.29
C GLY A 146 10.74 -3.17 -5.32
N VAL A 147 12.00 -3.02 -4.90
CA VAL A 147 12.45 -1.90 -4.04
C VAL A 147 12.24 -0.55 -4.72
N VAL A 148 12.57 -0.42 -6.02
CA VAL A 148 12.32 0.81 -6.79
C VAL A 148 10.83 1.10 -6.89
N GLY A 149 10.01 0.10 -7.24
CA GLY A 149 8.55 0.24 -7.28
C GLY A 149 7.97 0.65 -5.93
N GLN A 150 8.49 0.08 -4.85
CA GLN A 150 8.10 0.41 -3.49
C GLN A 150 8.51 1.84 -3.09
N GLY A 151 9.70 2.27 -3.51
CA GLY A 151 10.14 3.65 -3.33
C GLY A 151 9.19 4.64 -4.00
N LEU A 152 8.76 4.37 -5.25
CA LEU A 152 7.74 5.20 -5.93
C LEU A 152 6.40 5.18 -5.20
N PHE A 153 5.97 4.04 -4.66
CA PHE A 153 4.78 3.97 -3.83
C PHE A 153 4.89 4.78 -2.54
N ALA A 154 6.05 4.79 -1.89
CA ALA A 154 6.31 5.64 -0.74
C ALA A 154 6.33 7.13 -1.13
N CYS A 155 7.03 7.48 -2.21
CA CYS A 155 7.12 8.85 -2.72
C CYS A 155 5.74 9.44 -3.05
N ARG A 156 4.80 8.68 -3.61
CA ARG A 156 3.46 9.20 -3.91
C ARG A 156 2.72 9.67 -2.64
N PHE A 157 2.85 8.93 -1.55
CA PHE A 157 2.24 9.29 -0.28
C PHE A 157 3.00 10.43 0.41
N LEU A 158 4.32 10.46 0.28
CA LEU A 158 5.13 11.57 0.78
C LEU A 158 4.72 12.89 0.11
N VAL A 159 4.62 12.90 -1.23
CA VAL A 159 4.17 14.07 -1.99
C VAL A 159 2.74 14.45 -1.60
N GLN A 160 1.84 13.48 -1.50
CA GLN A 160 0.46 13.71 -1.07
C GLN A 160 0.42 14.33 0.34
N TRP A 161 1.22 13.82 1.27
CA TRP A 161 1.30 14.35 2.62
C TRP A 161 1.84 15.77 2.64
N LEU A 162 2.95 16.05 1.95
CA LEU A 162 3.54 17.40 1.89
C LEU A 162 2.55 18.43 1.33
N VAL A 163 1.83 18.10 0.24
CA VAL A 163 0.80 18.97 -0.34
C VAL A 163 -0.37 19.16 0.62
N SER A 164 -0.84 18.07 1.26
CA SER A 164 -1.94 18.16 2.22
C SER A 164 -1.57 18.95 3.46
N GLU A 165 -0.32 18.83 3.93
CA GLU A 165 0.18 19.60 5.08
C GLU A 165 0.30 21.09 4.73
N ALA A 166 0.83 21.43 3.56
CA ALA A 166 0.93 22.83 3.09
C ALA A 166 -0.44 23.49 2.94
N LEU A 167 -1.44 22.75 2.45
CA LEU A 167 -2.81 23.25 2.26
C LEU A 167 -3.71 23.06 3.50
N GLN A 168 -3.23 22.38 4.56
CA GLN A 168 -4.00 21.97 5.75
C GLN A 168 -5.31 21.25 5.41
N LYS A 169 -5.35 20.57 4.25
CA LYS A 169 -6.51 19.82 3.73
C LYS A 169 -6.02 18.50 3.11
N SER A 170 -6.82 17.44 3.25
CA SER A 170 -6.52 16.17 2.58
C SER A 170 -6.76 16.30 1.07
N VAL A 171 -5.68 16.47 0.30
CA VAL A 171 -5.70 16.67 -1.16
C VAL A 171 -4.87 15.59 -1.85
N ILE A 172 -5.27 15.20 -3.07
CA ILE A 172 -4.53 14.27 -3.91
C ILE A 172 -3.99 15.02 -5.13
N PRO A 173 -2.69 15.31 -5.17
CA PRO A 173 -2.08 15.96 -6.34
C PRO A 173 -2.01 14.98 -7.53
N VAL A 174 -1.98 15.51 -8.76
CA VAL A 174 -1.94 14.69 -9.99
C VAL A 174 -0.75 13.72 -10.02
N ILE A 175 0.40 14.17 -9.53
CA ILE A 175 1.62 13.36 -9.46
C ILE A 175 1.44 12.06 -8.64
N PHE A 176 0.52 12.04 -7.67
CA PHE A 176 0.17 10.83 -6.91
C PHE A 176 -0.30 9.71 -7.83
N TRP A 177 -1.11 10.01 -8.84
CA TRP A 177 -1.66 9.04 -9.77
C TRP A 177 -0.60 8.53 -10.75
N HIS A 178 0.30 9.40 -11.24
CA HIS A 178 1.43 9.00 -12.07
C HIS A 178 2.37 8.06 -11.32
N LEU A 179 2.79 8.44 -10.13
CA LEU A 179 3.65 7.59 -9.29
C LEU A 179 2.97 6.26 -8.95
N SER A 180 1.65 6.28 -8.70
CA SER A 180 0.88 5.06 -8.42
C SER A 180 0.86 4.11 -9.60
N LEU A 181 0.66 4.61 -10.82
CA LEU A 181 0.61 3.79 -12.04
C LEU A 181 1.97 3.13 -12.29
N TRP A 182 3.05 3.91 -12.33
CA TRP A 182 4.39 3.38 -12.59
C TRP A 182 4.86 2.43 -11.48
N ALA A 183 4.63 2.77 -10.22
CA ALA A 183 4.95 1.90 -9.10
C ALA A 183 4.20 0.57 -9.19
N SER A 184 2.90 0.59 -9.54
CA SER A 184 2.12 -0.65 -9.65
C SER A 184 2.60 -1.55 -10.78
N LEU A 185 3.05 -1.00 -11.91
CA LEU A 185 3.62 -1.80 -13.00
C LEU A 185 4.93 -2.48 -12.61
N LEU A 186 5.83 -1.75 -11.94
CA LEU A 186 7.09 -2.31 -11.45
C LEU A 186 6.87 -3.39 -10.40
N LEU A 187 6.01 -3.12 -9.41
CA LEU A 187 5.69 -4.07 -8.34
C LEU A 187 4.93 -5.29 -8.85
N LEU A 188 4.00 -5.11 -9.79
CA LEU A 188 3.30 -6.22 -10.44
C LEU A 188 4.30 -7.18 -11.09
N SER A 189 5.26 -6.63 -11.84
CA SER A 189 6.31 -7.43 -12.50
C SER A 189 7.18 -8.16 -11.47
N ALA A 190 7.59 -7.47 -10.40
CA ALA A 190 8.42 -8.04 -9.34
C ALA A 190 7.69 -9.16 -8.57
N HIS A 191 6.44 -8.94 -8.13
CA HIS A 191 5.65 -9.94 -7.40
C HIS A 191 5.28 -11.14 -8.29
N ALA A 192 4.91 -10.91 -9.55
CA ALA A 192 4.61 -11.99 -10.48
C ALA A 192 5.83 -12.88 -10.73
N ALA A 193 7.02 -12.29 -10.93
CA ALA A 193 8.27 -13.04 -11.11
C ALA A 193 8.69 -13.84 -9.87
N GLN A 194 8.26 -13.42 -8.68
CA GLN A 194 8.53 -14.11 -7.43
C GLN A 194 7.42 -15.10 -7.01
N GLY A 195 6.33 -15.21 -7.80
CA GLY A 195 5.21 -16.09 -7.49
C GLY A 195 4.27 -15.56 -6.40
N GLU A 196 4.35 -14.29 -6.06
CA GLU A 196 3.55 -13.64 -5.01
C GLU A 196 2.19 -13.15 -5.56
N TRP A 197 1.36 -14.09 -6.01
CA TRP A 197 0.15 -13.83 -6.80
C TRP A 197 -0.91 -12.99 -6.08
N VAL A 198 -1.00 -13.06 -4.75
CA VAL A 198 -1.96 -12.25 -3.97
C VAL A 198 -1.66 -10.76 -4.14
N TYR A 199 -0.38 -10.38 -4.06
CA TYR A 199 0.04 -8.99 -4.26
C TYR A 199 -0.06 -8.58 -5.74
N ALA A 200 0.37 -9.45 -6.65
CA ALA A 200 0.29 -9.20 -8.09
C ALA A 200 -1.15 -8.97 -8.55
N ALA A 201 -2.10 -9.81 -8.13
CA ALA A 201 -3.51 -9.67 -8.48
C ALA A 201 -4.10 -8.34 -7.96
N GLY A 202 -3.77 -7.93 -6.74
CA GLY A 202 -4.21 -6.66 -6.18
C GLY A 202 -3.69 -5.45 -6.96
N LEU A 203 -2.43 -5.47 -7.38
CA LEU A 203 -1.83 -4.42 -8.19
C LEU A 203 -2.45 -4.35 -9.58
N LEU A 204 -2.67 -5.50 -10.23
CA LEU A 204 -3.35 -5.59 -11.52
C LEU A 204 -4.78 -5.02 -11.44
N ALA A 205 -5.51 -5.31 -10.37
CA ALA A 205 -6.87 -4.83 -10.15
C ALA A 205 -6.95 -3.31 -9.93
N THR A 206 -5.89 -2.67 -9.40
CA THR A 206 -5.88 -1.23 -9.11
C THR A 206 -5.27 -0.36 -10.20
N ALA A 207 -4.43 -0.89 -11.07
CA ALA A 207 -3.80 -0.14 -12.16
C ALA A 207 -4.79 0.59 -13.09
N PRO A 208 -5.94 -0.01 -13.51
CA PRO A 208 -6.94 0.69 -14.31
C PRO A 208 -7.56 1.90 -13.60
N ILE A 209 -7.68 1.85 -12.26
CA ILE A 209 -8.23 2.95 -11.47
C ILE A 209 -7.27 4.16 -11.51
N TYR A 210 -5.96 3.93 -11.43
CA TYR A 210 -4.96 5.00 -11.54
C TYR A 210 -4.99 5.65 -12.92
N ALA A 211 -5.04 4.84 -13.98
CA ALA A 211 -5.17 5.32 -15.36
C ALA A 211 -6.49 6.12 -15.53
N ARG A 212 -7.61 5.65 -14.98
CA ARG A 212 -8.90 6.34 -15.04
C ARG A 212 -8.87 7.69 -14.33
N ASN A 213 -8.27 7.78 -13.14
CA ASN A 213 -8.14 9.04 -12.42
C ASN A 213 -7.29 10.05 -13.22
N LEU A 214 -6.18 9.62 -13.83
CA LEU A 214 -5.38 10.46 -14.72
C LEU A 214 -6.19 10.97 -15.91
N TRP A 215 -6.94 10.09 -16.57
CA TRP A 215 -7.79 10.45 -17.71
C TRP A 215 -8.85 11.50 -17.31
N LEU A 216 -9.54 11.31 -16.16
CA LEU A 216 -10.53 12.26 -15.65
C LEU A 216 -9.91 13.63 -15.39
N ILE A 217 -8.73 13.70 -14.79
CA ILE A 217 -8.04 14.94 -14.48
C ILE A 217 -7.64 15.67 -15.76
N HIS A 218 -7.09 14.97 -16.77
CA HIS A 218 -6.70 15.60 -18.02
C HIS A 218 -7.92 16.13 -18.78
N ARG A 219 -8.99 15.34 -18.89
CA ARG A 219 -10.21 15.76 -19.57
C ARG A 219 -10.87 16.99 -18.95
N HIS A 220 -10.78 17.18 -17.62
CA HIS A 220 -11.36 18.36 -16.95
C HIS A 220 -10.44 19.58 -16.99
N ARG A 221 -9.15 19.43 -17.33
CA ARG A 221 -8.24 20.56 -17.58
C ARG A 221 -8.54 21.27 -18.90
N ASP A 222 -9.06 20.55 -19.87
CA ASP A 222 -9.33 21.05 -21.22
C ASP A 222 -10.70 21.76 -21.35
N VAL A 223 -11.52 21.77 -20.30
CA VAL A 223 -12.76 22.56 -20.25
C VAL A 223 -12.38 23.97 -19.79
N PRO A 224 -12.50 25.01 -20.66
CA PRO A 224 -12.28 26.37 -20.24
C PRO A 224 -13.18 26.68 -19.06
N LYS A 225 -12.65 27.31 -18.01
CA LYS A 225 -13.47 27.92 -16.95
C LYS A 225 -14.27 29.04 -17.61
N THR A 226 -15.41 28.72 -18.21
CA THR A 226 -16.41 29.69 -18.54
C THR A 226 -16.85 30.36 -17.24
N ALA A 227 -16.68 31.67 -17.19
CA ALA A 227 -16.92 32.53 -16.08
C ALA A 227 -18.28 32.25 -15.40
N GLU A 228 -18.25 32.03 -14.08
CA GLU A 228 -19.29 32.41 -13.13
C GLU A 228 -18.73 33.49 -12.22
#